data_f73217896375a9cfb96c82b4351385e2
#
_entry.id   f73217896375a9cfb96c82b4351385e2
#
_cell.length_a   1.000
_cell.length_b   1.000
_cell.length_c   1.000
_cell.angle_alpha   90.00
_cell.angle_beta   90.00
_cell.angle_gamma   90.00
#
_symmetry.space_group_name_H-M   'P 1'
#
loop_
_entity.id
_entity.type
_entity.pdbx_description
1 polymer ?
#
loop_
_entity_poly.entity_id
_entity_poly.type
_entity_poly.pdbx_seq_one_letter_code
_entity_poly.pdbx_strand_id
1 'polypeptide(L)'
;MKCPVLKAESERKRVSAEKNREYIEKLSKMINCKTVWTRSGENQTEYDRFYSLIPELFPNLAKTAKKLTFGGGCFVYVIEGKNATKNIMLMSHHDVVDGDDRWSTNPFEATEKDGYLYGRGTIDTKTPLFAELQACEELISEGYDFEGVNVYIGSSNNEEVCGDGMVLATEYFKKEGIRFDVVLDEGGAITEGQIPGVSCKSAVVAVHEKSRHTFRCKTQLDASGHGGFGGVSDNAVLRLAKFVAEVSQKTKSIFKGKFYPEVRATFERHAPYMSFPLNLLFGNISVFSPIIKKIMMGIPAASAMLSTGLTFTTISGGDARDPQMRAKTAEATMFLRCVREDDLYAGLEKIKAIGTKYGVTMEEIERDYCQPTDFNGEAFKKVEALLHENFPDVAVVPFLLTAGTDARRFTDVADNILRFAPIDLSKAQFATIHNPDERIGVINVGECVCFYKDFVKGF
;
A
#
# COMPACT_ATOMS: atom_id res chain seq x y z
N MET A 1 -19.47 25.08 9.19
CA MET A 1 -18.01 25.32 9.04
C MET A 1 -17.80 26.16 7.78
N LYS A 2 -16.91 27.17 7.80
CA LYS A 2 -16.49 27.82 6.55
C LYS A 2 -15.53 26.86 5.84
N CYS A 3 -15.73 26.69 4.52
CA CYS A 3 -14.78 25.92 3.68
C CYS A 3 -13.44 26.67 3.68
N PRO A 4 -12.31 26.01 3.98
CA PRO A 4 -11.00 26.64 3.80
C PRO A 4 -10.81 27.01 2.33
N VAL A 5 -10.16 28.14 2.08
CA VAL A 5 -9.88 28.61 0.73
C VAL A 5 -8.59 27.91 0.27
N LEU A 6 -8.72 26.99 -0.67
CA LEU A 6 -7.59 26.40 -1.40
C LEU A 6 -7.13 27.40 -2.48
N LYS A 7 -5.84 27.37 -2.81
CA LYS A 7 -5.29 28.19 -3.88
C LYS A 7 -5.60 27.59 -5.27
N ALA A 8 -5.13 28.24 -6.32
CA ALA A 8 -5.29 27.72 -7.67
C ALA A 8 -4.23 26.65 -7.98
N GLU A 9 -4.58 25.67 -8.79
CA GLU A 9 -3.64 24.63 -9.26
C GLU A 9 -2.43 25.24 -9.99
N SER A 10 -2.59 26.40 -10.63
CA SER A 10 -1.48 27.14 -11.27
C SER A 10 -0.40 27.60 -10.31
N GLU A 11 -0.65 27.57 -8.99
CA GLU A 11 0.32 27.94 -7.94
C GLU A 11 1.15 26.74 -7.46
N ARG A 12 0.95 25.55 -8.00
CA ARG A 12 1.79 24.38 -7.70
C ARG A 12 3.24 24.60 -8.09
N LYS A 13 4.16 24.02 -7.34
CA LYS A 13 5.58 23.99 -7.73
C LYS A 13 5.75 23.12 -8.98
N ARG A 14 6.37 23.69 -9.99
CA ARG A 14 6.61 23.03 -11.28
C ARG A 14 7.99 23.35 -11.81
N VAL A 15 8.56 22.41 -12.52
CA VAL A 15 9.77 22.64 -13.32
C VAL A 15 9.40 23.26 -14.67
N SER A 16 10.40 23.75 -15.42
CA SER A 16 10.18 24.20 -16.81
C SER A 16 9.69 23.06 -17.70
N ALA A 17 8.99 23.40 -18.77
CA ALA A 17 8.51 22.38 -19.73
C ALA A 17 9.68 21.60 -20.36
N GLU A 18 10.82 22.24 -20.62
CA GLU A 18 12.04 21.60 -21.12
C GLU A 18 12.58 20.57 -20.12
N LYS A 19 12.70 20.97 -18.84
CA LYS A 19 13.17 20.07 -17.78
C LYS A 19 12.22 18.89 -17.57
N ASN A 20 10.91 19.14 -17.62
CA ASN A 20 9.92 18.08 -17.52
C ASN A 20 10.01 17.09 -18.69
N ARG A 21 10.35 17.56 -19.89
CA ARG A 21 10.59 16.70 -21.04
C ARG A 21 11.78 15.74 -20.81
N GLU A 22 12.88 16.23 -20.26
CA GLU A 22 14.01 15.38 -19.86
C GLU A 22 13.57 14.28 -18.87
N TYR A 23 12.71 14.64 -17.91
CA TYR A 23 12.19 13.68 -16.93
C TYR A 23 11.34 12.59 -17.60
N ILE A 24 10.45 12.98 -18.53
CA ILE A 24 9.62 12.04 -19.29
C ILE A 24 10.50 11.06 -20.10
N GLU A 25 11.56 11.54 -20.72
CA GLU A 25 12.49 10.70 -21.49
C GLU A 25 13.19 9.67 -20.60
N LYS A 26 13.66 10.09 -19.41
CA LYS A 26 14.27 9.17 -18.43
C LYS A 26 13.26 8.16 -17.88
N LEU A 27 12.10 8.63 -17.44
CA LEU A 27 11.03 7.78 -16.92
C LEU A 27 10.57 6.76 -17.97
N SER A 28 10.44 7.18 -19.23
CA SER A 28 10.06 6.29 -20.35
C SER A 28 11.04 5.12 -20.50
N LYS A 29 12.34 5.35 -20.34
CA LYS A 29 13.33 4.26 -20.35
C LYS A 29 13.10 3.26 -19.21
N MET A 30 12.71 3.73 -18.01
CA MET A 30 12.39 2.87 -16.88
C MET A 30 11.11 2.07 -17.10
N ILE A 31 10.06 2.70 -17.66
CA ILE A 31 8.78 2.05 -17.98
C ILE A 31 8.97 0.97 -19.04
N ASN A 32 9.84 1.21 -20.03
CA ASN A 32 10.09 0.28 -21.11
C ASN A 32 10.83 -1.01 -20.69
N CYS A 33 11.25 -1.12 -19.43
CA CYS A 33 11.71 -2.39 -18.86
C CYS A 33 10.52 -3.19 -18.31
N LYS A 34 10.26 -4.36 -18.87
CA LYS A 34 9.19 -5.27 -18.43
C LYS A 34 9.59 -6.00 -17.13
N THR A 35 9.61 -5.28 -16.02
CA THR A 35 9.96 -5.80 -14.70
C THR A 35 8.78 -6.53 -14.04
N VAL A 36 8.17 -7.45 -14.74
CA VAL A 36 7.12 -8.32 -14.21
C VAL A 36 7.78 -9.46 -13.46
N TRP A 37 7.51 -9.54 -12.15
CA TRP A 37 8.09 -10.62 -11.35
C TRP A 37 7.43 -11.96 -11.68
N THR A 38 8.28 -12.99 -11.87
CA THR A 38 7.83 -14.35 -12.07
C THR A 38 8.70 -15.30 -11.25
N ARG A 39 8.07 -16.33 -10.68
CA ARG A 39 8.80 -17.33 -9.88
C ARG A 39 9.86 -18.08 -10.70
N SER A 40 9.68 -18.22 -12.01
CA SER A 40 10.59 -18.86 -12.96
C SER A 40 11.77 -17.98 -13.34
N GLY A 41 11.73 -16.65 -13.07
CA GLY A 41 12.77 -15.72 -13.49
C GLY A 41 12.78 -15.40 -14.98
N GLU A 42 11.69 -15.62 -15.70
CA GLU A 42 11.57 -15.41 -17.16
C GLU A 42 11.94 -14.00 -17.61
N ASN A 43 11.70 -12.99 -16.77
CA ASN A 43 11.99 -11.59 -17.08
C ASN A 43 13.33 -11.09 -16.50
N GLN A 44 14.25 -11.97 -16.08
CA GLN A 44 15.51 -11.56 -15.46
C GLN A 44 16.31 -10.58 -16.33
N THR A 45 16.33 -10.77 -17.65
CA THR A 45 17.01 -9.86 -18.59
C THR A 45 16.44 -8.44 -18.54
N GLU A 46 15.14 -8.27 -18.33
CA GLU A 46 14.51 -6.96 -18.21
C GLU A 46 14.83 -6.30 -16.86
N TYR A 47 14.96 -7.08 -15.79
CA TYR A 47 15.48 -6.60 -14.51
C TYR A 47 16.94 -6.15 -14.62
N ASP A 48 17.80 -6.95 -15.26
CA ASP A 48 19.22 -6.61 -15.46
C ASP A 48 19.36 -5.34 -16.29
N ARG A 49 18.52 -5.18 -17.32
CA ARG A 49 18.42 -3.95 -18.10
C ARG A 49 18.00 -2.75 -17.22
N PHE A 50 16.96 -2.92 -16.39
CA PHE A 50 16.50 -1.90 -15.46
C PHE A 50 17.63 -1.48 -14.48
N TYR A 51 18.33 -2.44 -13.87
CA TYR A 51 19.44 -2.13 -12.96
C TYR A 51 20.61 -1.41 -13.65
N SER A 52 20.87 -1.70 -14.91
CA SER A 52 21.90 -1.03 -15.70
C SER A 52 21.52 0.42 -16.05
N LEU A 53 20.22 0.71 -16.21
CA LEU A 53 19.73 2.05 -16.48
C LEU A 53 19.91 3.01 -15.30
N ILE A 54 19.80 2.54 -14.08
CA ILE A 54 19.84 3.45 -12.90
C ILE A 54 21.13 4.27 -12.86
N PRO A 55 22.35 3.71 -12.92
CA PRO A 55 23.59 4.51 -12.96
C PRO A 55 23.76 5.33 -14.25
N GLU A 56 23.14 4.94 -15.36
CA GLU A 56 23.14 5.74 -16.60
C GLU A 56 22.29 7.00 -16.45
N LEU A 57 21.08 6.85 -15.87
CA LEU A 57 20.12 7.95 -15.73
C LEU A 57 20.44 8.88 -14.55
N PHE A 58 21.08 8.35 -13.50
CA PHE A 58 21.38 9.05 -12.25
C PHE A 58 22.86 8.91 -11.87
N PRO A 59 23.79 9.45 -12.69
CA PRO A 59 25.23 9.21 -12.52
C PRO A 59 25.82 9.86 -11.26
N ASN A 60 25.32 11.01 -10.80
CA ASN A 60 25.80 11.65 -9.58
C ASN A 60 25.38 10.84 -8.34
N LEU A 61 24.13 10.37 -8.30
CA LEU A 61 23.62 9.48 -7.26
C LEU A 61 24.43 8.17 -7.22
N ALA A 62 24.60 7.51 -8.35
CA ALA A 62 25.34 6.25 -8.46
C ALA A 62 26.82 6.36 -8.04
N LYS A 63 27.45 7.53 -8.24
CA LYS A 63 28.83 7.80 -7.83
C LYS A 63 28.94 8.14 -6.35
N THR A 64 27.93 8.79 -5.77
CA THR A 64 27.99 9.35 -4.42
C THR A 64 27.40 8.40 -3.38
N ALA A 65 26.27 7.76 -3.70
CA ALA A 65 25.56 6.90 -2.77
C ALA A 65 26.14 5.48 -2.69
N LYS A 66 26.14 4.91 -1.50
CA LYS A 66 26.40 3.47 -1.31
C LYS A 66 25.18 2.68 -1.73
N LYS A 67 25.35 1.68 -2.61
CA LYS A 67 24.28 0.75 -2.99
C LYS A 67 24.32 -0.51 -2.14
N LEU A 68 23.23 -0.82 -1.46
CA LEU A 68 22.97 -2.11 -0.81
C LEU A 68 22.02 -2.92 -1.69
N THR A 69 22.15 -4.25 -1.69
CA THR A 69 21.31 -5.14 -2.50
C THR A 69 20.81 -6.31 -1.65
N PHE A 70 19.56 -6.69 -1.81
CA PHE A 70 18.90 -7.74 -1.03
C PHE A 70 18.04 -8.61 -1.95
N GLY A 71 17.81 -9.87 -1.57
CA GLY A 71 16.82 -10.75 -2.19
C GLY A 71 16.86 -10.88 -3.70
N GLY A 72 18.03 -10.77 -4.32
CA GLY A 72 18.19 -10.95 -5.77
C GLY A 72 17.73 -9.78 -6.64
N GLY A 73 17.42 -8.60 -6.06
CA GLY A 73 17.01 -7.46 -6.89
C GLY A 73 16.51 -6.24 -6.12
N CYS A 74 16.10 -6.39 -4.89
CA CYS A 74 15.82 -5.25 -4.02
C CYS A 74 17.11 -4.45 -3.78
N PHE A 75 17.05 -3.13 -3.89
CA PHE A 75 18.20 -2.27 -3.64
C PHE A 75 17.85 -1.09 -2.75
N VAL A 76 18.86 -0.58 -2.05
CA VAL A 76 18.79 0.67 -1.28
C VAL A 76 20.02 1.51 -1.59
N TYR A 77 19.84 2.71 -2.13
CA TYR A 77 20.86 3.72 -2.19
C TYR A 77 20.92 4.50 -0.88
N VAL A 78 22.12 4.68 -0.35
CA VAL A 78 22.35 5.38 0.92
C VAL A 78 23.23 6.61 0.64
N ILE A 79 22.71 7.79 0.86
CA ILE A 79 23.43 9.07 0.83
C ILE A 79 23.73 9.44 2.27
N GLU A 80 25.00 9.41 2.65
CA GLU A 80 25.44 9.85 3.98
C GLU A 80 25.51 11.37 4.02
N GLY A 81 24.73 11.98 4.91
CA GLY A 81 24.70 13.42 5.10
C GLY A 81 25.77 13.88 6.08
N LYS A 82 26.15 15.15 5.97
CA LYS A 82 27.10 15.76 6.87
C LYS A 82 26.48 15.94 8.26
N ASN A 83 27.20 15.51 9.31
CA ASN A 83 26.73 15.56 10.70
C ASN A 83 25.33 14.92 10.90
N ALA A 84 25.00 13.90 10.14
CA ALA A 84 23.67 13.29 10.16
C ALA A 84 23.33 12.68 11.53
N THR A 85 22.19 13.04 12.05
CA THR A 85 21.58 12.50 13.28
C THR A 85 20.22 11.85 13.02
N LYS A 86 19.72 11.96 11.77
CA LYS A 86 18.45 11.41 11.33
C LYS A 86 18.64 10.53 10.11
N ASN A 87 17.76 9.55 9.98
CA ASN A 87 17.67 8.72 8.79
C ASN A 87 16.25 8.83 8.20
N ILE A 88 16.16 9.15 6.92
CA ILE A 88 14.91 9.11 6.18
C ILE A 88 14.97 8.05 5.10
N MET A 89 13.85 7.36 4.86
CA MET A 89 13.70 6.37 3.80
C MET A 89 12.61 6.82 2.84
N LEU A 90 12.95 6.93 1.56
CA LEU A 90 12.02 7.03 0.44
C LEU A 90 11.88 5.64 -0.17
N MET A 91 10.66 5.20 -0.43
CA MET A 91 10.39 3.84 -0.91
C MET A 91 9.39 3.81 -2.04
N SER A 92 9.71 2.98 -3.01
CA SER A 92 8.83 2.59 -4.10
C SER A 92 9.25 1.19 -4.57
N HIS A 93 8.47 0.53 -5.40
CA HIS A 93 8.89 -0.72 -6.04
C HIS A 93 9.08 -0.56 -7.55
N HIS A 94 9.84 -1.45 -8.16
CA HIS A 94 10.11 -1.43 -9.60
C HIS A 94 9.58 -2.65 -10.33
N ASP A 95 9.10 -3.66 -9.62
CA ASP A 95 8.27 -4.69 -10.22
C ASP A 95 6.89 -4.13 -10.58
N VAL A 96 6.23 -4.77 -11.51
CA VAL A 96 4.91 -4.38 -12.00
C VAL A 96 4.08 -5.62 -12.32
N VAL A 97 2.75 -5.51 -12.24
CA VAL A 97 1.87 -6.55 -12.75
C VAL A 97 1.92 -6.63 -14.28
N ASP A 98 1.63 -7.78 -14.87
CA ASP A 98 1.66 -7.96 -16.32
C ASP A 98 0.56 -7.12 -17.02
N GLY A 99 0.72 -6.91 -18.30
CA GLY A 99 -0.29 -6.33 -19.18
C GLY A 99 -1.12 -7.42 -19.87
N ASP A 100 -2.31 -7.07 -20.33
CA ASP A 100 -3.19 -7.96 -21.08
C ASP A 100 -3.61 -7.34 -22.44
N ASP A 101 -4.33 -8.08 -23.27
CA ASP A 101 -4.71 -7.69 -24.64
C ASP A 101 -5.72 -6.52 -24.70
N ARG A 102 -6.20 -6.01 -23.58
CA ARG A 102 -7.17 -4.90 -23.51
C ARG A 102 -6.51 -3.52 -23.54
N TRP A 103 -5.17 -3.44 -23.50
CA TRP A 103 -4.45 -2.19 -23.58
C TRP A 103 -4.60 -1.54 -24.96
N SER A 104 -4.83 -0.22 -24.99
CA SER A 104 -4.87 0.57 -26.23
C SER A 104 -3.48 0.89 -26.81
N THR A 105 -2.43 0.74 -25.98
CA THR A 105 -1.01 0.90 -26.32
C THR A 105 -0.24 -0.33 -25.86
N ASN A 106 1.06 -0.45 -26.17
CA ASN A 106 1.88 -1.47 -25.54
C ASN A 106 2.15 -1.10 -24.06
N PRO A 107 1.80 -1.93 -23.07
CA PRO A 107 1.99 -1.61 -21.66
C PRO A 107 3.47 -1.37 -21.26
N PHE A 108 4.41 -1.94 -21.99
CA PHE A 108 5.87 -1.84 -21.75
C PHE A 108 6.59 -0.98 -22.80
N GLU A 109 5.84 -0.06 -23.42
CA GLU A 109 6.36 0.96 -24.32
C GLU A 109 5.71 2.29 -23.99
N ALA A 110 6.45 3.12 -23.25
CA ALA A 110 5.94 4.41 -22.77
C ALA A 110 5.45 5.26 -23.95
N THR A 111 4.16 5.58 -23.94
CA THR A 111 3.50 6.31 -25.03
C THR A 111 2.89 7.62 -24.50
N GLU A 112 3.41 8.75 -24.99
CA GLU A 112 2.82 10.06 -24.67
C GLU A 112 1.65 10.35 -25.62
N LYS A 113 0.46 10.58 -25.04
CA LYS A 113 -0.76 10.88 -25.78
C LYS A 113 -1.70 11.72 -24.92
N ASP A 114 -2.31 12.74 -25.52
CA ASP A 114 -3.35 13.59 -24.91
C ASP A 114 -2.95 14.20 -23.53
N GLY A 115 -1.66 14.52 -23.34
CA GLY A 115 -1.12 15.08 -22.09
C GLY A 115 -0.85 14.03 -20.99
N TYR A 116 -0.94 12.75 -21.33
CA TYR A 116 -0.63 11.63 -20.44
C TYR A 116 0.52 10.79 -20.99
N LEU A 117 1.29 10.21 -20.08
CA LEU A 117 2.25 9.15 -20.34
C LEU A 117 1.61 7.82 -19.98
N TYR A 118 1.34 7.00 -21.00
CA TYR A 118 0.80 5.65 -20.85
C TYR A 118 1.93 4.64 -20.68
N GLY A 119 1.72 3.67 -19.82
CA GLY A 119 2.63 2.54 -19.60
C GLY A 119 2.42 1.90 -18.23
N ARG A 120 2.67 0.61 -18.12
CA ARG A 120 2.59 -0.13 -16.86
C ARG A 120 3.68 0.35 -15.90
N GLY A 121 3.29 0.71 -14.66
CA GLY A 121 4.18 1.30 -13.67
C GLY A 121 4.21 2.84 -13.68
N THR A 122 3.43 3.49 -14.55
CA THR A 122 3.32 4.97 -14.56
C THR A 122 2.67 5.53 -13.31
N ILE A 123 1.80 4.77 -12.67
CA ILE A 123 1.21 5.08 -11.36
C ILE A 123 1.87 4.21 -10.29
N ASP A 124 1.98 2.92 -10.53
CA ASP A 124 2.30 1.89 -9.57
C ASP A 124 3.60 1.13 -9.96
N THR A 125 4.82 1.55 -9.51
CA THR A 125 5.19 2.83 -8.85
C THR A 125 6.49 3.40 -9.44
N LYS A 126 6.77 3.20 -10.74
CA LYS A 126 8.02 3.68 -11.38
C LYS A 126 8.13 5.21 -11.45
N THR A 127 7.00 5.95 -11.49
CA THR A 127 7.05 7.42 -11.44
C THR A 127 7.51 7.93 -10.07
N PRO A 128 6.95 7.49 -8.93
CA PRO A 128 7.50 7.82 -7.62
C PRO A 128 8.98 7.46 -7.50
N LEU A 129 9.37 6.24 -7.85
CA LEU A 129 10.79 5.81 -7.82
C LEU A 129 11.68 6.71 -8.67
N PHE A 130 11.27 7.03 -9.91
CA PHE A 130 11.98 7.97 -10.76
C PHE A 130 12.18 9.31 -10.05
N ALA A 131 11.10 9.84 -9.45
CA ALA A 131 11.12 11.15 -8.83
C ALA A 131 12.00 11.19 -7.57
N GLU A 132 12.03 10.12 -6.77
CA GLU A 132 12.92 9.94 -5.62
C GLU A 132 14.40 9.95 -6.04
N LEU A 133 14.74 9.16 -7.07
CA LEU A 133 16.09 9.08 -7.62
C LEU A 133 16.51 10.40 -8.26
N GLN A 134 15.64 11.04 -9.06
CA GLN A 134 15.90 12.29 -9.75
C GLN A 134 16.05 13.48 -8.79
N ALA A 135 15.26 13.50 -7.72
CA ALA A 135 15.36 14.52 -6.67
C ALA A 135 16.74 14.50 -6.01
N CYS A 136 17.22 13.32 -5.64
CA CYS A 136 18.54 13.14 -5.03
C CYS A 136 19.68 13.36 -6.05
N GLU A 137 19.53 12.92 -7.29
CA GLU A 137 20.47 13.20 -8.39
C GLU A 137 20.72 14.71 -8.55
N GLU A 138 19.63 15.50 -8.55
CA GLU A 138 19.74 16.95 -8.67
C GLU A 138 20.32 17.62 -7.43
N LEU A 139 19.91 17.21 -6.24
CA LEU A 139 20.45 17.75 -5.00
C LEU A 139 21.96 17.54 -4.92
N ILE A 140 22.45 16.36 -5.30
CA ILE A 140 23.90 16.07 -5.38
C ILE A 140 24.56 16.95 -6.43
N SER A 141 23.99 17.09 -7.62
CA SER A 141 24.55 17.92 -8.68
C SER A 141 24.57 19.41 -8.34
N GLU A 142 23.63 19.87 -7.52
CA GLU A 142 23.55 21.24 -6.97
C GLU A 142 24.53 21.47 -5.82
N GLY A 143 25.24 20.42 -5.35
CA GLY A 143 26.19 20.50 -4.24
C GLY A 143 25.52 20.55 -2.86
N TYR A 144 24.29 20.05 -2.73
CA TYR A 144 23.61 19.93 -1.44
C TYR A 144 24.33 18.92 -0.55
N ASP A 145 24.63 19.27 0.68
CA ASP A 145 25.46 18.46 1.59
C ASP A 145 24.67 17.55 2.53
N PHE A 146 23.34 17.51 2.41
CA PHE A 146 22.43 16.70 3.25
C PHE A 146 22.70 16.88 4.76
N GLU A 147 22.95 18.12 5.19
CA GLU A 147 23.30 18.42 6.57
C GLU A 147 22.24 17.88 7.55
N GLY A 148 22.68 17.05 8.50
CA GLY A 148 21.86 16.49 9.57
C GLY A 148 21.08 15.24 9.22
N VAL A 149 21.01 14.79 7.94
CA VAL A 149 20.16 13.69 7.52
C VAL A 149 20.86 12.72 6.57
N ASN A 150 20.78 11.42 6.85
CA ASN A 150 21.08 10.37 5.88
C ASN A 150 19.81 10.04 5.08
N VAL A 151 19.94 9.96 3.77
CA VAL A 151 18.83 9.65 2.86
C VAL A 151 19.01 8.25 2.30
N TYR A 152 17.98 7.44 2.48
CA TYR A 152 17.90 6.10 1.92
C TYR A 152 16.82 6.10 0.83
N ILE A 153 17.11 5.52 -0.33
CA ILE A 153 16.15 5.33 -1.42
C ILE A 153 16.05 3.83 -1.69
N GLY A 154 14.95 3.23 -1.26
CA GLY A 154 14.72 1.79 -1.35
C GLY A 154 13.76 1.43 -2.47
N SER A 155 14.06 0.36 -3.21
CA SER A 155 13.13 -0.18 -4.21
C SER A 155 13.14 -1.70 -4.21
N SER A 156 11.96 -2.30 -4.02
CA SER A 156 11.79 -3.75 -4.11
C SER A 156 11.51 -4.20 -5.55
N ASN A 157 11.80 -5.47 -5.79
CA ASN A 157 11.63 -6.14 -7.07
C ASN A 157 10.48 -7.15 -7.07
N ASN A 158 9.72 -7.24 -5.98
CA ASN A 158 8.70 -8.28 -5.78
C ASN A 158 7.60 -7.85 -4.80
N GLU A 159 7.26 -6.56 -4.75
CA GLU A 159 6.17 -6.02 -3.90
C GLU A 159 4.82 -6.60 -4.32
N GLU A 160 4.53 -6.61 -5.61
CA GLU A 160 3.27 -7.05 -6.23
C GLU A 160 2.90 -8.52 -5.90
N VAL A 161 3.88 -9.28 -5.46
CA VAL A 161 3.71 -10.67 -5.03
C VAL A 161 3.99 -10.89 -3.54
N CYS A 162 4.05 -9.80 -2.77
CA CYS A 162 4.39 -9.82 -1.34
C CYS A 162 5.72 -10.53 -1.05
N GLY A 163 6.74 -10.24 -1.85
CA GLY A 163 8.05 -10.89 -1.77
C GLY A 163 8.88 -10.53 -0.54
N ASP A 164 10.11 -10.95 -0.53
CA ASP A 164 11.02 -10.91 0.63
C ASP A 164 12.10 -9.81 0.55
N GLY A 165 12.18 -9.07 -0.55
CA GLY A 165 13.24 -8.07 -0.77
C GLY A 165 13.36 -7.08 0.38
N MET A 166 12.27 -6.41 0.74
CA MET A 166 12.27 -5.45 1.86
C MET A 166 12.28 -6.14 3.23
N VAL A 167 11.88 -7.39 3.35
CA VAL A 167 12.06 -8.17 4.58
C VAL A 167 13.55 -8.32 4.89
N LEU A 168 14.33 -8.75 3.91
CA LEU A 168 15.78 -8.91 4.05
C LEU A 168 16.49 -7.57 4.32
N ALA A 169 16.02 -6.50 3.69
CA ALA A 169 16.54 -5.15 3.95
C ALA A 169 16.28 -4.72 5.40
N THR A 170 15.07 -4.91 5.92
CA THR A 170 14.74 -4.54 7.30
C THR A 170 15.46 -5.41 8.34
N GLU A 171 15.67 -6.70 8.08
CA GLU A 171 16.51 -7.56 8.90
C GLU A 171 17.96 -7.05 8.98
N TYR A 172 18.51 -6.62 7.84
CA TYR A 172 19.83 -5.98 7.79
C TYR A 172 19.85 -4.70 8.64
N PHE A 173 18.89 -3.77 8.46
CA PHE A 173 18.83 -2.53 9.23
C PHE A 173 18.70 -2.79 10.73
N LYS A 174 17.89 -3.75 11.13
CA LYS A 174 17.74 -4.16 12.52
C LYS A 174 19.05 -4.69 13.11
N LYS A 175 19.78 -5.53 12.34
CA LYS A 175 21.08 -6.07 12.74
C LYS A 175 22.15 -4.99 12.88
N GLU A 176 22.18 -4.03 11.95
CA GLU A 176 23.14 -2.92 11.96
C GLU A 176 22.74 -1.78 12.95
N GLY A 177 21.60 -1.91 13.64
CA GLY A 177 21.08 -0.89 14.55
C GLY A 177 20.63 0.39 13.85
N ILE A 178 20.32 0.33 12.56
CA ILE A 178 19.84 1.47 11.77
C ILE A 178 18.34 1.62 12.04
N ARG A 179 17.93 2.81 12.44
CA ARG A 179 16.55 3.17 12.69
C ARG A 179 16.18 4.42 11.90
N PHE A 180 14.96 4.46 11.36
CA PHE A 180 14.47 5.56 10.54
C PHE A 180 13.55 6.47 11.33
N ASP A 181 13.78 7.78 11.26
CA ASP A 181 12.88 8.81 11.80
C ASP A 181 11.57 8.85 11.02
N VAL A 182 11.67 8.67 9.69
CA VAL A 182 10.53 8.57 8.80
C VAL A 182 10.81 7.64 7.62
N VAL A 183 9.83 6.82 7.30
CA VAL A 183 9.72 6.08 6.04
C VAL A 183 8.55 6.67 5.26
N LEU A 184 8.78 7.10 4.04
CA LEU A 184 7.76 7.53 3.10
C LEU A 184 7.71 6.56 1.93
N ASP A 185 6.64 5.80 1.84
CA ASP A 185 6.39 4.80 0.80
C ASP A 185 5.20 5.23 -0.07
N GLU A 186 4.94 4.50 -1.12
CA GLU A 186 3.76 4.62 -1.97
C GLU A 186 2.44 4.30 -1.19
N GLY A 187 1.29 4.28 -1.85
CA GLY A 187 -0.01 3.81 -1.34
C GLY A 187 -1.04 4.90 -1.03
N GLY A 188 -0.62 6.16 -0.85
CA GLY A 188 -1.47 7.34 -0.86
C GLY A 188 -1.18 8.20 -2.08
N ALA A 189 -2.10 9.10 -2.46
CA ALA A 189 -1.95 9.96 -3.63
C ALA A 189 -2.78 11.25 -3.49
N ILE A 190 -2.63 12.16 -4.44
CA ILE A 190 -3.59 13.24 -4.65
C ILE A 190 -4.73 12.67 -5.49
N THR A 191 -5.95 12.72 -4.99
CA THR A 191 -7.10 12.11 -5.66
C THR A 191 -8.29 13.05 -5.76
N GLU A 192 -9.09 12.85 -6.80
CA GLU A 192 -10.35 13.56 -7.00
C GLU A 192 -11.52 12.58 -7.04
N GLY A 193 -12.60 12.91 -6.30
CA GLY A 193 -13.85 12.16 -6.36
C GLY A 193 -13.84 10.75 -5.76
N GLN A 194 -12.81 10.38 -5.01
CA GLN A 194 -12.73 9.08 -4.31
C GLN A 194 -13.64 9.04 -3.08
N ILE A 195 -13.79 10.16 -2.38
CA ILE A 195 -14.68 10.27 -1.23
C ILE A 195 -15.96 10.98 -1.67
N PRO A 196 -17.12 10.32 -1.59
CA PRO A 196 -18.38 10.90 -2.04
C PRO A 196 -18.70 12.22 -1.33
N GLY A 197 -19.05 13.23 -2.11
CA GLY A 197 -19.47 14.55 -1.62
C GLY A 197 -18.34 15.54 -1.34
N VAL A 198 -17.08 15.13 -1.45
CA VAL A 198 -15.91 16.04 -1.41
C VAL A 198 -15.77 16.74 -2.76
N SER A 199 -15.66 18.07 -2.74
CA SER A 199 -15.65 18.93 -3.94
C SER A 199 -14.25 19.41 -4.34
N CYS A 200 -13.19 19.00 -3.65
CA CYS A 200 -11.80 19.36 -3.95
C CYS A 200 -10.93 18.12 -4.16
N LYS A 201 -9.76 18.33 -4.77
CA LYS A 201 -8.70 17.33 -4.75
C LYS A 201 -8.19 17.14 -3.31
N SER A 202 -7.76 15.94 -2.99
CA SER A 202 -7.30 15.59 -1.65
C SER A 202 -6.01 14.78 -1.71
N ALA A 203 -4.97 15.24 -1.00
CA ALA A 203 -3.79 14.45 -0.70
C ALA A 203 -4.13 13.51 0.46
N VAL A 204 -4.30 12.24 0.16
CA VAL A 204 -4.59 11.19 1.16
C VAL A 204 -3.27 10.58 1.61
N VAL A 205 -2.78 10.99 2.78
CA VAL A 205 -1.54 10.49 3.37
C VAL A 205 -1.87 9.36 4.33
N ALA A 206 -1.57 8.12 3.93
CA ALA A 206 -1.90 7.00 4.78
C ALA A 206 -0.89 6.90 5.95
N VAL A 207 -1.44 7.02 7.15
CA VAL A 207 -0.72 6.94 8.43
C VAL A 207 -0.79 5.56 9.06
N HIS A 208 -1.58 4.71 8.47
CA HIS A 208 -1.75 3.33 8.89
C HIS A 208 -2.22 2.48 7.70
N GLU A 209 -1.82 1.22 7.67
CA GLU A 209 -2.41 0.19 6.82
C GLU A 209 -2.95 -0.95 7.67
N LYS A 210 -3.84 -1.75 7.10
CA LYS A 210 -4.41 -2.88 7.84
C LYS A 210 -3.40 -4.01 7.97
N SER A 211 -3.16 -4.44 9.21
CA SER A 211 -2.36 -5.63 9.50
C SER A 211 -2.97 -6.88 8.87
N ARG A 212 -2.11 -7.78 8.44
CA ARG A 212 -2.47 -9.03 7.77
C ARG A 212 -2.20 -10.22 8.68
N HIS A 213 -3.18 -11.12 8.75
CA HIS A 213 -3.08 -12.36 9.53
C HIS A 213 -3.64 -13.52 8.71
N THR A 214 -2.94 -14.64 8.73
CA THR A 214 -3.36 -15.86 8.04
C THR A 214 -3.43 -17.01 9.02
N PHE A 215 -4.56 -17.67 9.08
CA PHE A 215 -4.78 -18.83 9.96
C PHE A 215 -5.06 -20.07 9.15
N ARG A 216 -4.44 -21.17 9.54
CA ARG A 216 -4.81 -22.51 9.12
C ARG A 216 -5.90 -23.04 10.04
N CYS A 217 -7.07 -23.34 9.49
CA CYS A 217 -8.20 -23.94 10.19
C CYS A 217 -8.25 -25.43 9.83
N LYS A 218 -8.07 -26.33 10.80
CA LYS A 218 -7.94 -27.77 10.56
C LYS A 218 -8.91 -28.57 11.40
N THR A 219 -9.51 -29.61 10.82
CA THR A 219 -10.24 -30.63 11.56
C THR A 219 -9.72 -32.02 11.21
N GLN A 220 -9.71 -32.90 12.20
CA GLN A 220 -9.24 -34.26 12.07
C GLN A 220 -10.21 -35.23 12.81
N LEU A 221 -10.45 -36.37 12.23
CA LEU A 221 -11.19 -37.46 12.84
C LEU A 221 -10.21 -38.55 13.28
N ASP A 222 -10.58 -39.31 14.32
CA ASP A 222 -9.74 -40.40 14.81
C ASP A 222 -9.67 -41.55 13.80
N ALA A 223 -10.77 -41.78 13.07
CA ALA A 223 -10.85 -42.83 12.04
C ALA A 223 -11.50 -42.33 10.75
N SER A 224 -11.02 -42.83 9.63
CA SER A 224 -11.74 -42.77 8.34
C SER A 224 -12.75 -43.90 8.25
N GLY A 225 -13.54 -43.94 7.17
CA GLY A 225 -14.50 -45.02 6.93
C GLY A 225 -15.11 -44.91 5.55
N HIS A 226 -15.82 -45.98 5.13
CA HIS A 226 -16.39 -46.04 3.81
C HIS A 226 -17.55 -45.03 3.62
N GLY A 227 -17.60 -44.34 2.49
CA GLY A 227 -18.58 -43.30 2.17
C GLY A 227 -20.01 -43.84 2.04
N GLY A 228 -20.19 -45.15 1.83
CA GLY A 228 -21.49 -45.81 1.79
C GLY A 228 -22.30 -45.67 3.10
N PHE A 229 -21.66 -45.29 4.22
CA PHE A 229 -22.33 -44.95 5.48
C PHE A 229 -22.57 -43.43 5.62
N GLY A 230 -22.61 -42.72 4.51
CA GLY A 230 -22.84 -41.26 4.46
C GLY A 230 -24.16 -40.85 5.12
N GLY A 231 -24.21 -39.62 5.63
CA GLY A 231 -25.37 -39.04 6.29
C GLY A 231 -25.52 -39.35 7.77
N VAL A 232 -25.03 -40.50 8.23
CA VAL A 232 -25.08 -40.94 9.63
C VAL A 232 -23.70 -40.81 10.32
N SER A 233 -22.64 -40.86 9.55
CA SER A 233 -21.27 -40.86 10.05
C SER A 233 -20.57 -39.53 9.85
N ASP A 234 -19.73 -39.22 10.81
CA ASP A 234 -18.96 -37.96 10.85
C ASP A 234 -17.97 -37.85 9.67
N ASN A 235 -17.72 -36.61 9.22
CA ASN A 235 -16.90 -36.32 8.05
C ASN A 235 -16.14 -35.00 8.26
N ALA A 236 -14.83 -35.04 8.13
CA ALA A 236 -13.99 -33.85 8.33
C ALA A 236 -14.36 -32.71 7.36
N VAL A 237 -14.63 -33.01 6.08
CA VAL A 237 -15.05 -31.99 5.10
C VAL A 237 -16.38 -31.36 5.52
N LEU A 238 -17.34 -32.11 6.01
CA LEU A 238 -18.62 -31.58 6.47
C LEU A 238 -18.48 -30.71 7.73
N ARG A 239 -17.63 -31.10 8.68
CA ARG A 239 -17.32 -30.29 9.87
C ARG A 239 -16.74 -28.96 9.46
N LEU A 240 -15.72 -28.98 8.59
CA LEU A 240 -15.05 -27.78 8.11
C LEU A 240 -16.00 -26.87 7.32
N ALA A 241 -16.81 -27.44 6.42
CA ALA A 241 -17.79 -26.69 5.62
C ALA A 241 -18.82 -25.95 6.52
N LYS A 242 -19.31 -26.60 7.57
CA LYS A 242 -20.22 -25.97 8.55
C LYS A 242 -19.52 -24.84 9.31
N PHE A 243 -18.28 -25.03 9.73
CA PHE A 243 -17.47 -24.00 10.37
C PHE A 243 -17.29 -22.79 9.45
N VAL A 244 -16.82 -22.99 8.21
CA VAL A 244 -16.60 -21.93 7.22
C VAL A 244 -17.89 -21.16 6.95
N ALA A 245 -19.00 -21.87 6.76
CA ALA A 245 -20.31 -21.25 6.53
C ALA A 245 -20.78 -20.41 7.71
N GLU A 246 -20.71 -20.95 8.94
CA GLU A 246 -21.15 -20.22 10.14
C GLU A 246 -20.27 -18.98 10.42
N VAL A 247 -18.94 -19.08 10.31
CA VAL A 247 -18.03 -17.95 10.47
C VAL A 247 -18.29 -16.87 9.42
N SER A 248 -18.43 -17.27 8.14
CA SER A 248 -18.69 -16.33 7.04
C SER A 248 -20.00 -15.57 7.23
N GLN A 249 -21.07 -16.25 7.65
CA GLN A 249 -22.36 -15.62 7.94
C GLN A 249 -22.30 -14.65 9.13
N LYS A 250 -21.48 -14.97 10.13
CA LYS A 250 -21.37 -14.19 11.37
C LYS A 250 -20.29 -13.10 11.33
N THR A 251 -19.49 -12.97 10.26
CA THR A 251 -18.36 -12.05 10.18
C THR A 251 -18.72 -10.63 10.63
N LYS A 252 -19.82 -10.05 10.13
CA LYS A 252 -20.28 -8.70 10.50
C LYS A 252 -20.67 -8.57 11.98
N SER A 253 -21.11 -9.64 12.62
CA SER A 253 -21.48 -9.66 14.06
C SER A 253 -20.27 -9.92 14.96
N ILE A 254 -19.27 -10.64 14.44
CA ILE A 254 -18.00 -10.91 15.11
C ILE A 254 -17.16 -9.63 15.11
N PHE A 255 -16.92 -9.03 13.95
CA PHE A 255 -16.12 -7.83 13.74
C PHE A 255 -17.03 -6.62 13.53
N LYS A 256 -17.48 -6.05 14.63
CA LYS A 256 -18.33 -4.84 14.58
C LYS A 256 -17.51 -3.64 14.17
N GLY A 257 -17.96 -2.92 13.15
CA GLY A 257 -17.30 -1.69 12.70
C GLY A 257 -17.26 -0.61 13.79
N LYS A 258 -16.15 0.12 13.83
CA LYS A 258 -15.97 1.33 14.65
C LYS A 258 -15.15 2.38 13.90
N PHE A 259 -15.27 3.65 14.29
CA PHE A 259 -14.42 4.71 13.78
C PHE A 259 -13.10 4.70 14.56
N TYR A 260 -12.02 4.34 13.87
CA TYR A 260 -10.67 4.51 14.36
C TYR A 260 -10.23 5.97 14.22
N PRO A 261 -9.27 6.46 15.03
CA PRO A 261 -8.88 7.87 15.03
C PRO A 261 -8.51 8.41 13.65
N GLU A 262 -7.69 7.68 12.88
CA GLU A 262 -7.28 8.05 11.54
C GLU A 262 -8.44 8.08 10.54
N VAL A 263 -9.34 7.12 10.59
CA VAL A 263 -10.54 7.08 9.73
C VAL A 263 -11.50 8.23 10.07
N ARG A 264 -11.65 8.51 11.35
CA ARG A 264 -12.45 9.64 11.81
C ARG A 264 -11.85 10.96 11.31
N ALA A 265 -10.55 11.16 11.47
CA ALA A 265 -9.84 12.35 11.02
C ALA A 265 -9.92 12.54 9.51
N THR A 266 -9.88 11.45 8.71
CA THR A 266 -10.11 11.52 7.26
C THR A 266 -11.42 12.25 6.94
N PHE A 267 -12.51 11.82 7.55
CA PHE A 267 -13.83 12.42 7.26
C PHE A 267 -14.04 13.79 7.90
N GLU A 268 -13.55 14.01 9.12
CA GLU A 268 -13.64 15.30 9.80
C GLU A 268 -12.86 16.40 9.05
N ARG A 269 -11.66 16.08 8.52
CA ARG A 269 -10.86 17.02 7.71
C ARG A 269 -11.48 17.27 6.33
N HIS A 270 -12.20 16.31 5.76
CA HIS A 270 -12.95 16.50 4.51
C HIS A 270 -14.28 17.26 4.68
N ALA A 271 -14.86 17.22 5.87
CA ALA A 271 -16.19 17.80 6.10
C ALA A 271 -16.35 19.25 5.63
N PRO A 272 -15.38 20.17 5.79
CA PRO A 272 -15.50 21.54 5.28
C PRO A 272 -15.65 21.64 3.75
N TYR A 273 -15.21 20.63 3.02
CA TYR A 273 -15.25 20.57 1.55
C TYR A 273 -16.44 19.76 1.01
N MET A 274 -17.31 19.28 1.90
CA MET A 274 -18.52 18.54 1.53
C MET A 274 -19.74 19.45 1.44
N SER A 275 -20.67 19.09 0.54
CA SER A 275 -21.96 19.74 0.45
C SER A 275 -22.88 19.37 1.63
N PHE A 276 -23.88 20.20 1.93
CA PHE A 276 -24.95 19.88 2.89
C PHE A 276 -25.80 18.70 2.36
N PRO A 277 -26.19 17.73 3.18
CA PRO A 277 -26.00 17.62 4.63
C PRO A 277 -24.72 16.88 5.08
N LEU A 278 -23.87 16.43 4.16
CA LEU A 278 -22.67 15.60 4.47
C LEU A 278 -21.67 16.34 5.35
N ASN A 279 -21.45 17.63 5.09
CA ASN A 279 -20.58 18.46 5.92
C ASN A 279 -21.01 18.53 7.39
N LEU A 280 -22.32 18.54 7.66
CA LEU A 280 -22.85 18.52 9.01
C LEU A 280 -22.66 17.14 9.66
N LEU A 281 -22.94 16.08 8.92
CA LEU A 281 -22.83 14.70 9.41
C LEU A 281 -21.38 14.35 9.73
N PHE A 282 -20.49 14.52 8.77
CA PHE A 282 -19.07 14.15 8.91
C PHE A 282 -18.28 15.13 9.78
N GLY A 283 -18.66 16.40 9.84
CA GLY A 283 -18.09 17.36 10.80
C GLY A 283 -18.49 17.13 12.25
N ASN A 284 -19.47 16.25 12.51
CA ASN A 284 -19.95 15.90 13.84
C ASN A 284 -20.04 14.37 14.01
N ILE A 285 -19.05 13.64 13.57
CA ILE A 285 -19.02 12.16 13.64
C ILE A 285 -19.28 11.65 15.06
N SER A 286 -18.80 12.37 16.10
CA SER A 286 -19.06 12.00 17.50
C SER A 286 -20.54 11.80 17.80
N VAL A 287 -21.40 12.63 17.21
CA VAL A 287 -22.85 12.61 17.41
C VAL A 287 -23.52 11.63 16.44
N PHE A 288 -23.13 11.67 15.19
CA PHE A 288 -23.79 10.94 14.11
C PHE A 288 -23.17 9.57 13.79
N SER A 289 -22.12 9.16 14.53
CA SER A 289 -21.40 7.90 14.28
C SER A 289 -22.29 6.65 14.17
N PRO A 290 -23.39 6.46 14.92
CA PRO A 290 -24.23 5.26 14.75
C PRO A 290 -24.89 5.19 13.37
N ILE A 291 -25.37 6.34 12.87
CA ILE A 291 -26.05 6.44 11.57
C ILE A 291 -25.03 6.28 10.44
N ILE A 292 -23.92 7.04 10.48
CA ILE A 292 -22.86 7.00 9.46
C ILE A 292 -22.27 5.60 9.40
N LYS A 293 -21.98 4.98 10.55
CA LYS A 293 -21.48 3.61 10.62
C LYS A 293 -22.41 2.61 9.94
N LYS A 294 -23.72 2.70 10.20
CA LYS A 294 -24.71 1.81 9.59
C LYS A 294 -24.69 1.90 8.06
N ILE A 295 -24.57 3.11 7.53
CA ILE A 295 -24.46 3.35 6.07
C ILE A 295 -23.15 2.80 5.54
N MET A 296 -22.01 3.16 6.13
CA MET A 296 -20.70 2.74 5.69
C MET A 296 -20.51 1.22 5.74
N MET A 297 -21.02 0.54 6.76
CA MET A 297 -20.99 -0.93 6.85
C MET A 297 -21.79 -1.66 5.76
N GLY A 298 -22.65 -0.94 5.03
CA GLY A 298 -23.38 -1.43 3.86
C GLY A 298 -22.57 -1.36 2.55
N ILE A 299 -21.48 -0.57 2.54
CA ILE A 299 -20.64 -0.31 1.36
C ILE A 299 -19.32 -1.07 1.55
N PRO A 300 -18.93 -2.02 0.68
CA PRO A 300 -17.74 -2.87 0.87
C PRO A 300 -16.45 -2.08 1.18
N ALA A 301 -16.09 -1.10 0.35
CA ALA A 301 -14.89 -0.30 0.53
C ALA A 301 -14.90 0.50 1.85
N ALA A 302 -16.03 1.14 2.19
CA ALA A 302 -16.18 1.88 3.42
C ALA A 302 -16.21 0.97 4.67
N SER A 303 -16.84 -0.21 4.56
CA SER A 303 -16.84 -1.24 5.62
C SER A 303 -15.42 -1.72 5.92
N ALA A 304 -14.57 -1.83 4.90
CA ALA A 304 -13.17 -2.22 5.07
C ALA A 304 -12.38 -1.23 5.95
N MET A 305 -12.71 0.05 5.93
CA MET A 305 -12.07 1.07 6.79
C MET A 305 -12.51 0.97 8.26
N LEU A 306 -13.68 0.39 8.54
CA LEU A 306 -14.28 0.38 9.87
C LEU A 306 -14.14 -0.96 10.60
N SER A 307 -13.86 -2.05 9.91
CA SER A 307 -13.91 -3.39 10.50
C SER A 307 -12.82 -4.31 9.98
N THR A 308 -12.57 -5.40 10.70
CA THR A 308 -11.73 -6.50 10.22
C THR A 308 -12.44 -7.20 9.07
N GLY A 309 -11.72 -7.32 7.94
CA GLY A 309 -12.10 -8.17 6.82
C GLY A 309 -11.70 -9.62 7.07
N LEU A 310 -12.55 -10.57 6.71
CA LEU A 310 -12.30 -12.00 6.81
C LEU A 310 -12.70 -12.69 5.51
N THR A 311 -11.81 -13.52 4.98
CA THR A 311 -12.05 -14.33 3.79
C THR A 311 -11.42 -15.72 3.99
N PHE A 312 -12.13 -16.77 3.60
CA PHE A 312 -11.52 -18.08 3.42
C PHE A 312 -10.98 -18.17 1.99
N THR A 313 -9.68 -18.34 1.84
CA THR A 313 -8.99 -18.32 0.54
C THR A 313 -8.81 -19.70 -0.06
N THR A 314 -8.70 -20.73 0.79
CA THR A 314 -8.61 -22.13 0.37
C THR A 314 -9.49 -23.00 1.25
N ILE A 315 -9.96 -24.12 0.68
CA ILE A 315 -10.60 -25.22 1.40
C ILE A 315 -10.22 -26.52 0.71
N SER A 316 -9.77 -27.51 1.48
CA SER A 316 -9.39 -28.82 0.98
C SER A 316 -9.73 -29.94 1.96
N GLY A 317 -9.88 -31.15 1.47
CA GLY A 317 -10.11 -32.32 2.31
C GLY A 317 -10.46 -33.56 1.50
N GLY A 318 -10.08 -34.72 2.03
CA GLY A 318 -10.21 -36.01 1.35
C GLY A 318 -9.20 -36.21 0.22
N ASP A 319 -9.31 -37.31 -0.49
CA ASP A 319 -8.52 -37.63 -1.67
C ASP A 319 -9.48 -37.93 -2.85
N ALA A 320 -9.39 -37.11 -3.89
CA ALA A 320 -10.22 -37.29 -5.10
C ALA A 320 -9.96 -38.62 -5.84
N ARG A 321 -8.79 -39.25 -5.59
CA ARG A 321 -8.45 -40.58 -6.17
C ARG A 321 -9.13 -41.73 -5.44
N ASP A 322 -9.63 -41.48 -4.23
CA ASP A 322 -10.37 -42.45 -3.43
C ASP A 322 -11.73 -41.88 -2.97
N PRO A 323 -12.68 -41.72 -3.89
CA PRO A 323 -13.97 -41.05 -3.60
C PRO A 323 -14.88 -41.85 -2.69
N GLN A 324 -14.56 -43.13 -2.43
CA GLN A 324 -15.33 -43.98 -1.56
C GLN A 324 -14.98 -43.82 -0.07
N MET A 325 -13.82 -43.17 0.22
CA MET A 325 -13.39 -42.98 1.59
C MET A 325 -13.83 -41.62 2.13
N ARG A 326 -14.33 -41.61 3.37
CA ARG A 326 -14.64 -40.38 4.09
C ARG A 326 -13.34 -39.65 4.45
N ALA A 327 -13.32 -38.33 4.23
CA ALA A 327 -12.20 -37.53 4.60
C ALA A 327 -11.90 -37.60 6.12
N LYS A 328 -10.71 -38.07 6.47
CA LYS A 328 -10.22 -38.06 7.85
C LYS A 328 -9.77 -36.65 8.29
N THR A 329 -9.23 -35.88 7.36
CA THR A 329 -8.74 -34.50 7.59
C THR A 329 -9.35 -33.55 6.57
N ALA A 330 -9.54 -32.31 7.01
CA ALA A 330 -9.86 -31.20 6.12
C ALA A 330 -9.26 -29.92 6.69
N GLU A 331 -8.85 -29.00 5.81
CA GLU A 331 -8.29 -27.73 6.21
C GLU A 331 -8.78 -26.59 5.32
N ALA A 332 -8.77 -25.38 5.88
CA ALA A 332 -9.05 -24.13 5.18
C ALA A 332 -8.06 -23.06 5.60
N THR A 333 -7.73 -22.17 4.69
CA THR A 333 -6.96 -20.97 5.00
C THR A 333 -7.93 -19.81 5.21
N MET A 334 -7.84 -19.19 6.39
CA MET A 334 -8.61 -18.00 6.76
C MET A 334 -7.67 -16.80 6.76
N PHE A 335 -7.95 -15.84 5.89
CA PHE A 335 -7.20 -14.61 5.71
C PHE A 335 -7.96 -13.45 6.33
N LEU A 336 -7.28 -12.65 7.15
CA LEU A 336 -7.86 -11.50 7.83
C LEU A 336 -7.01 -10.23 7.61
N ARG A 337 -7.70 -9.11 7.45
CA ARG A 337 -7.11 -7.78 7.50
C ARG A 337 -7.77 -6.96 8.59
N CYS A 338 -7.02 -6.59 9.62
CA CYS A 338 -7.52 -5.83 10.77
C CYS A 338 -6.92 -4.42 10.85
N VAL A 339 -7.69 -3.51 11.43
CA VAL A 339 -7.20 -2.16 11.74
C VAL A 339 -6.44 -2.14 13.06
N ARG A 340 -6.89 -2.95 14.03
CA ARG A 340 -6.22 -3.13 15.33
C ARG A 340 -6.23 -4.60 15.71
N GLU A 341 -5.11 -5.09 16.20
CA GLU A 341 -4.98 -6.49 16.62
C GLU A 341 -5.86 -6.85 17.82
N ASP A 342 -6.07 -5.93 18.75
CA ASP A 342 -7.00 -6.15 19.88
C ASP A 342 -8.40 -6.53 19.42
N ASP A 343 -8.91 -5.84 18.39
CA ASP A 343 -10.22 -6.15 17.80
C ASP A 343 -10.22 -7.50 17.07
N LEU A 344 -9.10 -7.82 16.41
CA LEU A 344 -8.90 -9.11 15.75
C LEU A 344 -8.95 -10.24 16.78
N TYR A 345 -8.12 -10.19 17.81
CA TYR A 345 -8.03 -11.26 18.82
C TYR A 345 -9.34 -11.42 19.59
N ALA A 346 -10.04 -10.33 19.92
CA ALA A 346 -11.38 -10.40 20.50
C ALA A 346 -12.41 -11.08 19.57
N GLY A 347 -12.26 -10.90 18.25
CA GLY A 347 -13.06 -11.60 17.25
C GLY A 347 -12.69 -13.08 17.12
N LEU A 348 -11.38 -13.39 17.15
CA LEU A 348 -10.85 -14.74 17.05
C LEU A 348 -11.34 -15.64 18.19
N GLU A 349 -11.51 -15.14 19.41
CA GLU A 349 -12.09 -15.92 20.51
C GLU A 349 -13.51 -16.41 20.19
N LYS A 350 -14.31 -15.59 19.50
CA LYS A 350 -15.64 -16.00 19.04
C LYS A 350 -15.57 -17.04 17.93
N ILE A 351 -14.59 -16.92 17.03
CA ILE A 351 -14.38 -17.89 15.95
C ILE A 351 -13.86 -19.21 16.52
N LYS A 352 -12.98 -19.19 17.53
CA LYS A 352 -12.50 -20.39 18.26
C LYS A 352 -13.68 -21.14 18.90
N ALA A 353 -14.64 -20.41 19.51
CA ALA A 353 -15.83 -21.02 20.07
C ALA A 353 -16.68 -21.75 19.00
N ILE A 354 -16.79 -21.16 17.80
CA ILE A 354 -17.43 -21.84 16.66
C ILE A 354 -16.58 -23.04 16.23
N GLY A 355 -15.26 -22.92 16.20
CA GLY A 355 -14.34 -24.02 15.89
C GLY A 355 -14.52 -25.21 16.82
N THR A 356 -14.59 -24.97 18.14
CA THR A 356 -14.85 -26.02 19.15
C THR A 356 -16.14 -26.79 18.85
N LYS A 357 -17.21 -26.11 18.44
CA LYS A 357 -18.49 -26.72 18.08
C LYS A 357 -18.36 -27.74 16.95
N TYR A 358 -17.45 -27.51 16.00
CA TYR A 358 -17.24 -28.37 14.83
C TYR A 358 -15.95 -29.19 14.88
N GLY A 359 -15.21 -29.16 15.99
CA GLY A 359 -13.93 -29.84 16.11
C GLY A 359 -12.87 -29.28 15.16
N VAL A 360 -12.88 -27.96 14.93
CA VAL A 360 -11.89 -27.24 14.11
C VAL A 360 -10.92 -26.50 15.02
N THR A 361 -9.62 -26.74 14.85
CA THR A 361 -8.53 -25.99 15.47
C THR A 361 -8.03 -24.90 14.54
N MET A 362 -7.43 -23.87 15.12
CA MET A 362 -6.88 -22.73 14.38
C MET A 362 -5.44 -22.48 14.79
N GLU A 363 -4.57 -22.31 13.82
CA GLU A 363 -3.15 -22.00 13.97
C GLU A 363 -2.84 -20.74 13.16
N GLU A 364 -2.23 -19.74 13.77
CA GLU A 364 -1.72 -18.57 13.04
C GLU A 364 -0.43 -18.96 12.31
N ILE A 365 -0.43 -18.87 10.98
CA ILE A 365 0.70 -19.25 10.14
C ILE A 365 1.43 -18.05 9.56
N GLU A 366 0.82 -16.86 9.61
CA GLU A 366 1.41 -15.62 9.16
C GLU A 366 0.82 -14.46 9.96
N ARG A 367 1.68 -13.56 10.41
CA ARG A 367 1.33 -12.29 11.06
C ARG A 367 2.20 -11.18 10.48
N ASP A 368 1.56 -10.17 9.92
CA ASP A 368 2.20 -9.03 9.31
C ASP A 368 1.60 -7.76 9.92
N TYR A 369 2.20 -7.34 11.03
CA TYR A 369 1.69 -6.25 11.85
C TYR A 369 2.15 -4.90 11.33
N CYS A 370 1.25 -3.92 11.35
CA CYS A 370 1.56 -2.53 11.05
C CYS A 370 1.11 -1.63 12.20
N GLN A 371 2.02 -0.81 12.69
CA GLN A 371 1.74 0.20 13.71
C GLN A 371 1.27 1.50 13.04
N PRO A 372 0.23 2.18 13.59
CA PRO A 372 -0.20 3.48 13.10
C PRO A 372 0.81 4.57 13.47
N THR A 373 1.08 5.48 12.53
CA THR A 373 1.81 6.72 12.79
C THR A 373 0.86 7.78 13.35
N ASP A 374 1.35 8.56 14.31
CA ASP A 374 0.57 9.69 14.86
C ASP A 374 0.41 10.81 13.82
N PHE A 375 -0.82 10.99 13.33
CA PHE A 375 -1.15 12.07 12.39
C PHE A 375 -1.21 13.48 13.02
N ASN A 376 -1.01 13.60 14.34
CA ASN A 376 -0.76 14.86 15.03
C ASN A 376 0.73 15.06 15.34
N GLY A 377 1.57 14.05 15.04
CA GLY A 377 3.01 14.07 15.24
C GLY A 377 3.76 14.98 14.24
N GLU A 378 5.05 15.21 14.51
CA GLU A 378 5.87 16.11 13.70
C GLU A 378 6.08 15.61 12.27
N ALA A 379 6.26 14.30 12.07
CA ALA A 379 6.47 13.75 10.74
C ALA A 379 5.28 14.01 9.80
N PHE A 380 4.05 13.75 10.27
CA PHE A 380 2.86 14.04 9.47
C PHE A 380 2.70 15.54 9.20
N LYS A 381 2.89 16.39 10.23
CA LYS A 381 2.80 17.86 10.08
C LYS A 381 3.81 18.42 9.08
N LYS A 382 5.02 17.88 9.04
CA LYS A 382 6.02 18.25 8.02
C LYS A 382 5.55 17.90 6.62
N VAL A 383 5.06 16.68 6.41
CA VAL A 383 4.51 16.25 5.12
C VAL A 383 3.29 17.11 4.74
N GLU A 384 2.40 17.40 5.68
CA GLU A 384 1.25 18.29 5.47
C GLU A 384 1.69 19.70 5.04
N ALA A 385 2.72 20.27 5.68
CA ALA A 385 3.27 21.58 5.31
C ALA A 385 3.89 21.57 3.90
N LEU A 386 4.68 20.53 3.58
CA LEU A 386 5.28 20.36 2.25
C LEU A 386 4.19 20.17 1.16
N LEU A 387 3.12 19.47 1.48
CA LEU A 387 1.98 19.30 0.57
C LEU A 387 1.29 20.64 0.30
N HIS A 388 1.05 21.45 1.31
CA HIS A 388 0.47 22.78 1.13
C HIS A 388 1.40 23.74 0.36
N GLU A 389 2.71 23.55 0.45
CA GLU A 389 3.69 24.35 -0.30
C GLU A 389 3.76 23.90 -1.78
N ASN A 390 3.78 22.60 -2.05
CA ASN A 390 3.91 22.06 -3.41
C ASN A 390 2.57 21.97 -4.15
N PHE A 391 1.49 21.66 -3.42
CA PHE A 391 0.13 21.45 -3.94
C PHE A 391 -0.89 22.27 -3.14
N PRO A 392 -0.88 23.60 -3.27
CA PRO A 392 -1.70 24.51 -2.45
C PRO A 392 -3.21 24.44 -2.75
N ASP A 393 -3.61 23.67 -3.75
CA ASP A 393 -4.98 23.44 -4.21
C ASP A 393 -5.62 22.17 -3.64
N VAL A 394 -4.94 21.43 -2.75
CA VAL A 394 -5.44 20.17 -2.21
C VAL A 394 -5.76 20.23 -0.72
N ALA A 395 -6.76 19.47 -0.30
CA ALA A 395 -6.98 19.20 1.12
C ALA A 395 -6.05 18.06 1.58
N VAL A 396 -5.35 18.22 2.69
CA VAL A 396 -4.47 17.16 3.23
C VAL A 396 -5.18 16.43 4.36
N VAL A 397 -5.25 15.10 4.23
CA VAL A 397 -5.96 14.26 5.21
C VAL A 397 -5.17 13.01 5.56
N PRO A 398 -5.18 12.59 6.85
CA PRO A 398 -4.69 11.27 7.21
C PRO A 398 -5.63 10.21 6.66
N PHE A 399 -5.10 9.03 6.36
CA PHE A 399 -5.86 7.95 5.73
C PHE A 399 -5.49 6.60 6.33
N LEU A 400 -6.44 5.66 6.31
CA LEU A 400 -6.21 4.24 6.55
C LEU A 400 -6.16 3.51 5.23
N LEU A 401 -4.99 3.04 4.83
CA LEU A 401 -4.83 2.19 3.66
C LEU A 401 -5.43 0.80 3.93
N THR A 402 -6.34 0.37 3.08
CA THR A 402 -6.97 -0.95 3.19
C THR A 402 -6.19 -2.03 2.43
N ALA A 403 -5.32 -1.62 1.50
CA ALA A 403 -4.30 -2.44 0.86
C ALA A 403 -3.05 -2.58 1.78
N GLY A 404 -1.95 -3.06 1.27
CA GLY A 404 -0.69 -3.12 2.00
C GLY A 404 0.45 -2.73 1.09
N THR A 405 1.54 -2.21 1.66
CA THR A 405 2.77 -1.84 0.97
C THR A 405 3.98 -2.43 1.69
N ASP A 406 5.16 -2.36 1.10
CA ASP A 406 6.39 -2.84 1.74
C ASP A 406 6.77 -2.05 3.00
N ALA A 407 6.26 -0.82 3.18
CA ALA A 407 6.54 -0.01 4.37
C ALA A 407 6.13 -0.69 5.69
N ARG A 408 5.16 -1.61 5.69
CA ARG A 408 4.79 -2.38 6.88
C ARG A 408 5.96 -3.17 7.47
N ARG A 409 6.93 -3.56 6.64
CA ARG A 409 8.14 -4.29 7.06
C ARG A 409 9.03 -3.46 7.98
N PHE A 410 8.92 -2.14 7.90
CA PHE A 410 9.72 -1.19 8.69
C PHE A 410 9.15 -0.91 10.08
N THR A 411 8.05 -1.52 10.48
CA THR A 411 7.39 -1.28 11.79
C THR A 411 8.36 -1.37 12.98
N ASP A 412 9.32 -2.28 12.95
CA ASP A 412 10.29 -2.48 14.04
C ASP A 412 11.49 -1.52 13.97
N VAL A 413 11.76 -0.91 12.83
CA VAL A 413 12.97 -0.10 12.55
C VAL A 413 12.66 1.35 12.17
N ALA A 414 11.42 1.77 12.24
CA ALA A 414 11.02 3.15 11.95
C ALA A 414 10.15 3.73 13.06
N ASP A 415 10.29 5.02 13.32
CA ASP A 415 9.47 5.76 14.28
C ASP A 415 8.16 6.23 13.64
N ASN A 416 8.22 6.62 12.37
CA ASN A 416 7.08 7.09 11.60
C ASN A 416 7.07 6.42 10.22
N ILE A 417 5.92 5.87 9.83
CA ILE A 417 5.71 5.27 8.52
C ILE A 417 4.52 5.96 7.87
N LEU A 418 4.79 6.68 6.80
CA LEU A 418 3.79 7.37 5.98
C LEU A 418 3.76 6.76 4.60
N ARG A 419 2.58 6.72 3.98
CA ARG A 419 2.40 6.20 2.64
C ARG A 419 1.74 7.27 1.80
N PHE A 420 2.51 7.80 0.87
CA PHE A 420 2.07 8.87 -0.02
C PHE A 420 3.05 9.05 -1.16
N ALA A 421 2.57 8.91 -2.38
CA ALA A 421 3.25 9.36 -3.58
C ALA A 421 2.62 10.67 -4.07
N PRO A 422 3.40 11.68 -4.48
CA PRO A 422 2.87 12.99 -4.90
C PRO A 422 2.28 12.96 -6.33
N ILE A 423 1.55 11.90 -6.67
CA ILE A 423 0.90 11.70 -7.95
C ILE A 423 -0.55 12.21 -7.91
N ASP A 424 -0.95 12.97 -8.92
CA ASP A 424 -2.31 13.55 -9.04
C ASP A 424 -3.17 12.68 -9.98
N LEU A 425 -4.17 12.03 -9.40
CA LEU A 425 -4.99 11.03 -10.07
C LEU A 425 -6.46 11.44 -10.10
N SER A 426 -7.00 11.63 -11.30
CA SER A 426 -8.44 11.61 -11.50
C SER A 426 -9.02 10.22 -11.17
N LYS A 427 -10.32 10.15 -10.95
CA LYS A 427 -11.01 8.87 -10.73
C LYS A 427 -10.79 7.86 -11.88
N ALA A 428 -10.69 8.37 -13.12
CA ALA A 428 -10.44 7.52 -14.29
C ALA A 428 -9.02 6.93 -14.29
N GLN A 429 -8.00 7.72 -13.90
CA GLN A 429 -6.63 7.23 -13.78
C GLN A 429 -6.49 6.25 -12.61
N PHE A 430 -7.07 6.55 -11.46
CA PHE A 430 -7.05 5.65 -10.30
C PHE A 430 -7.62 4.27 -10.64
N ALA A 431 -8.66 4.20 -11.48
CA ALA A 431 -9.25 2.94 -11.92
C ALA A 431 -8.36 2.13 -12.89
N THR A 432 -7.24 2.69 -13.37
CA THR A 432 -6.29 1.99 -14.26
C THR A 432 -5.14 1.32 -13.50
N ILE A 433 -5.01 1.50 -12.19
CA ILE A 433 -4.07 0.75 -11.37
C ILE A 433 -4.39 -0.75 -11.51
N HIS A 434 -3.39 -1.57 -11.87
CA HIS A 434 -3.51 -3.00 -12.21
C HIS A 434 -4.47 -3.32 -13.39
N ASN A 435 -4.96 -2.29 -14.09
CA ASN A 435 -5.85 -2.43 -15.25
C ASN A 435 -5.19 -1.87 -16.53
N PRO A 436 -5.79 -2.10 -17.71
CA PRO A 436 -5.29 -1.51 -18.96
C PRO A 436 -5.28 0.01 -18.95
N ASP A 437 -4.39 0.57 -19.78
CA ASP A 437 -4.25 2.00 -20.02
C ASP A 437 -3.87 2.80 -18.77
N GLU A 438 -3.04 2.21 -17.91
CA GLU A 438 -2.40 2.90 -16.79
C GLU A 438 -1.61 4.10 -17.33
N ARG A 439 -1.83 5.28 -16.73
CA ARG A 439 -1.24 6.53 -17.24
C ARG A 439 -1.16 7.61 -16.17
N ILE A 440 -0.13 8.42 -16.26
CA ILE A 440 0.06 9.60 -15.43
C ILE A 440 0.03 10.89 -16.26
N GLY A 441 -0.43 12.00 -15.69
CA GLY A 441 -0.31 13.31 -16.33
C GLY A 441 1.16 13.69 -16.54
N VAL A 442 1.54 14.09 -17.75
CA VAL A 442 2.93 14.46 -18.09
C VAL A 442 3.47 15.54 -17.14
N ILE A 443 2.66 16.55 -16.81
CA ILE A 443 3.06 17.64 -15.91
C ILE A 443 3.33 17.16 -14.48
N ASN A 444 2.66 16.09 -14.05
CA ASN A 444 2.75 15.59 -12.69
C ASN A 444 4.11 14.95 -12.39
N VAL A 445 4.83 14.47 -13.39
CA VAL A 445 6.18 13.88 -13.20
C VAL A 445 7.14 14.91 -12.60
N GLY A 446 7.15 16.15 -13.12
CA GLY A 446 7.95 17.22 -12.55
C GLY A 446 7.47 17.71 -11.19
N GLU A 447 6.15 17.72 -10.95
CA GLU A 447 5.57 18.03 -9.63
C GLU A 447 6.04 17.01 -8.58
N CYS A 448 6.13 15.71 -8.92
CA CYS A 448 6.66 14.67 -8.05
C CYS A 448 8.13 14.94 -7.66
N VAL A 449 8.99 15.29 -8.62
CA VAL A 449 10.40 15.59 -8.36
C VAL A 449 10.54 16.81 -7.43
N CYS A 450 9.73 17.86 -7.64
CA CYS A 450 9.74 19.04 -6.76
C CYS A 450 9.42 18.65 -5.31
N PHE A 451 8.38 17.85 -5.11
CA PHE A 451 7.98 17.41 -3.77
C PHE A 451 9.09 16.62 -3.06
N TYR A 452 9.69 15.61 -3.74
CA TYR A 452 10.74 14.80 -3.12
C TYR A 452 12.01 15.61 -2.83
N LYS A 453 12.36 16.59 -3.68
CA LYS A 453 13.46 17.55 -3.37
C LYS A 453 13.18 18.33 -2.09
N ASP A 454 11.97 18.86 -1.95
CA ASP A 454 11.57 19.59 -0.76
C ASP A 454 11.45 18.69 0.47
N PHE A 455 10.98 17.43 0.27
CA PHE A 455 10.93 16.47 1.36
C PHE A 455 12.32 16.18 1.93
N VAL A 456 13.32 15.91 1.09
CA VAL A 456 14.70 15.66 1.52
C VAL A 456 15.29 16.88 2.23
N LYS A 457 15.00 18.11 1.75
CA LYS A 457 15.48 19.36 2.39
C LYS A 457 14.77 19.67 3.71
N GLY A 458 13.56 19.15 3.91
CA GLY A 458 12.71 19.44 5.06
C GLY A 458 12.97 18.53 6.27
N PHE A 459 13.64 17.41 6.12
CA PHE A 459 13.92 16.47 7.20
C PHE A 459 15.35 16.48 7.64
#